data_aa1f7c2eab94e549e9957d0910e833f9
#
_entry.id   aa1f7c2eab94e549e9957d0910e833f9
#
_cell.length_a   1.000
_cell.length_b   1.000
_cell.length_c   1.000
_cell.angle_alpha   90.00
_cell.angle_beta   90.00
_cell.angle_gamma   90.00
#
_symmetry.space_group_name_H-M   'P 1'
#
loop_
_entity.id
_entity.type
_entity.pdbx_description
1 polymer ?
#
loop_
_entity_poly.entity_id
_entity_poly.type
_entity_poly.pdbx_seq_one_letter_code
_entity_poly.pdbx_strand_id
1 'polypeptide(L)'
;MKMNLSAILFLSLALSPLSSMEAASVTNLSLAPKVKAKKDSVEIVKEKANKGDAVAQNQLGVWYYTGKNVKQDYKVALDWWAKSAKQNNPDGIGNMAMCYQLGNGIKKDSVMAMTLYKSAIKKGNASIIPQHEKIVKNSGSVFSARLLMDCYQNGIGVKRDLKKVEIYQEVLAKSGDVDAQFALALSCLNSKRSEKAAKYFALAAKKGKKEAIYYQGFLLFNGMGVEQDKAKGLALMTQAAEKNLPAAQYQVGRAYYEGDGVAKDIAKAQRYLGAAAGKNKNAAWMLGLCYLNGQTPNLYLATQWISEAAKGHEKDINALLADSKQKMFYDYLAGLKKFYLDKDFEAAIKLFKSVEKLGGAEGITMQATSMAHKDNKKRNTKKAVSLYQKAMEKGSVAAAYYLSSMYETGEGMKTVNKEQALKLLKKAANGGIAYAQDKLGDKYFAGEDVARDYTEAAKLYLQAEAQNRLTSSAAKNLIYCYERGFKVLPDLANAKQRIEVLKKYKPSNSLIDLLKSLEE
;
A
#
# COMPACT_ATOMS: atom_id res chain seq x y z
N MET A 1 -15.52 32.04 -42.91
CA MET A 1 -16.55 31.18 -42.32
C MET A 1 -16.56 31.43 -40.80
N LYS A 2 -17.66 31.98 -40.31
CA LYS A 2 -17.80 32.53 -38.94
C LYS A 2 -17.89 31.39 -37.94
N MET A 3 -16.98 31.32 -37.00
CA MET A 3 -17.10 30.45 -35.81
C MET A 3 -17.82 31.22 -34.70
N ASN A 4 -18.86 30.60 -34.17
CA ASN A 4 -19.78 31.15 -33.18
C ASN A 4 -19.09 31.31 -31.78
N LEU A 5 -19.11 32.53 -31.29
CA LEU A 5 -18.61 32.97 -29.96
C LEU A 5 -19.65 32.77 -28.84
N SER A 6 -20.42 31.68 -28.83
CA SER A 6 -21.51 31.49 -27.85
C SER A 6 -21.25 30.37 -26.80
N ALA A 7 -20.05 29.82 -26.70
CA ALA A 7 -19.76 28.69 -25.81
C ALA A 7 -18.86 29.01 -24.60
N ILE A 8 -18.50 30.29 -24.34
CA ILE A 8 -17.55 30.66 -23.26
C ILE A 8 -18.22 31.41 -22.09
N LEU A 9 -19.53 31.67 -22.13
CA LEU A 9 -20.22 32.47 -21.09
C LEU A 9 -21.08 31.67 -20.10
N PHE A 10 -20.94 30.34 -19.98
CA PHE A 10 -21.74 29.52 -19.04
C PHE A 10 -20.98 28.86 -17.92
N LEU A 11 -19.71 29.24 -17.65
CA LEU A 11 -18.93 28.65 -16.56
C LEU A 11 -18.62 29.60 -15.39
N SER A 12 -19.16 30.82 -15.35
CA SER A 12 -18.90 31.78 -14.27
C SER A 12 -20.10 32.12 -13.38
N LEU A 13 -21.24 31.46 -13.56
CA LEU A 13 -22.49 31.79 -12.83
C LEU A 13 -23.03 30.68 -11.93
N ALA A 14 -22.29 29.57 -11.71
CA ALA A 14 -22.77 28.45 -10.89
C ALA A 14 -22.16 28.37 -9.47
N LEU A 15 -21.40 29.38 -9.02
CA LEU A 15 -20.73 29.34 -7.69
C LEU A 15 -21.29 30.34 -6.66
N SER A 16 -22.21 31.24 -7.03
CA SER A 16 -22.72 32.26 -6.10
C SER A 16 -24.02 31.95 -5.33
N PRO A 17 -24.92 31.03 -5.72
CA PRO A 17 -26.13 30.77 -4.92
C PRO A 17 -25.95 29.70 -3.84
N LEU A 18 -24.96 28.80 -3.94
CA LEU A 18 -24.78 27.71 -2.95
C LEU A 18 -24.26 28.23 -1.60
N SER A 19 -23.40 29.24 -1.58
CA SER A 19 -22.84 29.78 -0.32
C SER A 19 -23.87 30.56 0.50
N SER A 20 -24.82 31.24 -0.15
CA SER A 20 -25.89 32.00 0.55
C SER A 20 -26.99 31.08 1.09
N MET A 21 -27.32 29.98 0.40
CA MET A 21 -28.29 28.98 0.89
C MET A 21 -27.70 28.12 2.02
N GLU A 22 -26.42 27.77 1.97
CA GLU A 22 -25.75 27.08 3.09
C GLU A 22 -25.69 27.99 4.32
N ALA A 23 -25.30 29.24 4.17
CA ALA A 23 -25.26 30.21 5.25
C ALA A 23 -26.66 30.43 5.88
N ALA A 24 -27.70 30.58 5.07
CA ALA A 24 -29.08 30.72 5.55
C ALA A 24 -29.62 29.46 6.23
N SER A 25 -29.21 28.27 5.78
CA SER A 25 -29.61 26.99 6.37
C SER A 25 -28.90 26.71 7.69
N VAL A 26 -27.64 27.13 7.82
CA VAL A 26 -26.82 26.93 9.02
C VAL A 26 -27.16 27.96 10.10
N THR A 27 -27.55 29.18 9.74
CA THR A 27 -27.95 30.22 10.71
C THR A 27 -29.23 29.90 11.47
N ASN A 28 -30.05 28.94 11.00
CA ASN A 28 -31.19 28.40 11.75
C ASN A 28 -30.80 27.28 12.74
N LEU A 29 -29.52 26.98 12.92
CA LEU A 29 -29.01 26.00 13.85
C LEU A 29 -29.16 26.50 15.30
N SER A 30 -29.95 25.79 16.08
CA SER A 30 -30.09 25.88 17.56
C SER A 30 -30.26 27.29 18.19
N LEU A 31 -30.85 28.23 17.45
CA LEU A 31 -31.32 29.46 18.10
C LEU A 31 -32.50 29.12 19.00
N ALA A 32 -32.33 29.19 20.32
CA ALA A 32 -33.32 28.97 21.32
C ALA A 32 -34.67 29.69 21.05
N PRO A 33 -35.83 29.24 21.60
CA PRO A 33 -37.16 29.70 21.22
C PRO A 33 -37.31 31.22 21.28
N LYS A 34 -38.11 31.74 20.33
CA LYS A 34 -38.42 33.17 20.16
C LYS A 34 -39.16 33.73 21.42
N VAL A 35 -38.42 34.03 22.48
CA VAL A 35 -38.96 34.83 23.57
C VAL A 35 -38.61 36.29 23.29
N LYS A 36 -39.64 37.16 23.15
CA LYS A 36 -39.45 38.63 23.18
C LYS A 36 -38.98 38.97 24.61
N ALA A 37 -37.67 39.14 24.79
CA ALA A 37 -37.11 39.54 26.06
C ALA A 37 -37.49 40.98 26.41
N LYS A 38 -38.04 41.22 27.59
CA LYS A 38 -38.17 42.56 28.18
C LYS A 38 -36.76 43.11 28.48
N LYS A 39 -36.58 44.45 28.50
CA LYS A 39 -35.28 45.13 28.73
C LYS A 39 -34.55 44.60 29.97
N ASP A 40 -35.28 44.25 31.02
CA ASP A 40 -34.78 43.68 32.27
C ASP A 40 -34.16 42.29 32.11
N SER A 41 -34.59 41.51 31.12
CA SER A 41 -34.06 40.16 30.87
C SER A 41 -32.66 40.19 30.18
N VAL A 42 -32.32 41.27 29.49
CA VAL A 42 -31.01 41.42 28.82
C VAL A 42 -29.93 41.65 29.86
N GLU A 43 -30.16 42.53 30.82
CA GLU A 43 -29.21 42.82 31.89
C GLU A 43 -28.99 41.60 32.81
N ILE A 44 -30.04 40.85 33.12
CA ILE A 44 -29.94 39.60 33.91
C ILE A 44 -29.04 38.59 33.22
N VAL A 45 -29.17 38.38 31.87
CA VAL A 45 -28.35 37.45 31.14
C VAL A 45 -26.89 37.94 31.05
N LYS A 46 -26.65 39.24 30.85
CA LYS A 46 -25.32 39.81 30.88
C LYS A 46 -24.62 39.62 32.23
N GLU A 47 -25.36 39.87 33.33
CA GLU A 47 -24.86 39.67 34.69
C GLU A 47 -24.44 38.22 34.94
N LYS A 48 -25.32 37.27 34.60
CA LYS A 48 -25.05 35.83 34.73
C LYS A 48 -23.87 35.40 33.89
N ALA A 49 -23.79 35.86 32.63
CA ALA A 49 -22.67 35.56 31.73
C ALA A 49 -21.32 36.08 32.27
N ASN A 50 -21.33 37.31 32.84
CA ASN A 50 -20.14 37.89 33.47
C ASN A 50 -19.74 37.14 34.76
N LYS A 51 -20.72 36.57 35.50
CA LYS A 51 -20.48 35.72 36.67
C LYS A 51 -20.03 34.29 36.29
N GLY A 52 -19.91 33.97 34.99
CA GLY A 52 -19.38 32.70 34.53
C GLY A 52 -20.42 31.65 34.16
N ASP A 53 -21.73 31.95 34.17
CA ASP A 53 -22.76 30.99 33.78
C ASP A 53 -22.64 30.61 32.30
N ALA A 54 -22.37 29.35 32.03
CA ALA A 54 -22.08 28.85 30.67
C ALA A 54 -23.27 28.96 29.71
N VAL A 55 -24.51 28.81 30.23
CA VAL A 55 -25.75 28.93 29.45
C VAL A 55 -26.00 30.37 29.08
N ALA A 56 -25.85 31.30 30.05
CA ALA A 56 -25.96 32.74 29.82
C ALA A 56 -24.87 33.24 28.86
N GLN A 57 -23.63 32.76 28.96
CA GLN A 57 -22.55 33.03 28.02
C GLN A 57 -22.92 32.58 26.59
N ASN A 58 -23.45 31.36 26.42
CA ASN A 58 -23.95 30.89 25.15
C ASN A 58 -25.05 31.80 24.59
N GLN A 59 -26.04 32.16 25.43
CA GLN A 59 -27.14 33.03 25.02
C GLN A 59 -26.67 34.43 24.62
N LEU A 60 -25.73 34.99 25.35
CA LEU A 60 -25.14 36.31 25.02
C LEU A 60 -24.38 36.25 23.69
N GLY A 61 -23.65 35.16 23.44
CA GLY A 61 -23.01 34.89 22.12
C GLY A 61 -24.04 34.84 20.99
N VAL A 62 -25.18 34.19 21.19
CA VAL A 62 -26.31 34.16 20.23
C VAL A 62 -26.84 35.57 19.94
N TRP A 63 -26.96 36.41 20.95
CA TRP A 63 -27.43 37.79 20.74
C TRP A 63 -26.43 38.62 19.93
N TYR A 64 -25.15 38.57 20.25
CA TYR A 64 -24.12 39.25 19.46
C TYR A 64 -24.04 38.72 18.03
N TYR A 65 -24.22 37.40 17.80
CA TYR A 65 -24.21 36.83 16.48
C TYR A 65 -25.40 37.27 15.62
N THR A 66 -26.60 37.35 16.24
CA THR A 66 -27.83 37.68 15.50
C THR A 66 -28.15 39.16 15.47
N GLY A 67 -27.46 39.99 16.26
CA GLY A 67 -27.84 41.39 16.47
C GLY A 67 -29.11 41.58 17.26
N LYS A 68 -29.64 40.52 17.91
CA LYS A 68 -30.88 40.60 18.72
C LYS A 68 -30.52 41.07 20.12
N ASN A 69 -31.18 42.12 20.58
CA ASN A 69 -30.98 42.76 21.90
C ASN A 69 -29.62 43.50 22.07
N VAL A 70 -28.66 43.31 21.19
CA VAL A 70 -27.36 43.99 21.17
C VAL A 70 -26.97 44.24 19.71
N LYS A 71 -26.05 45.18 19.49
CA LYS A 71 -25.45 45.38 18.14
C LYS A 71 -24.72 44.13 17.72
N GLN A 72 -24.93 43.68 16.46
CA GLN A 72 -24.27 42.50 15.93
C GLN A 72 -22.73 42.65 15.93
N ASP A 73 -22.05 41.62 16.48
CA ASP A 73 -20.61 41.52 16.48
C ASP A 73 -20.18 40.03 16.56
N TYR A 74 -19.71 39.49 15.44
CA TYR A 74 -19.30 38.08 15.35
C TYR A 74 -18.06 37.74 16.19
N LYS A 75 -17.13 38.70 16.40
CA LYS A 75 -15.95 38.45 17.24
C LYS A 75 -16.36 38.34 18.71
N VAL A 76 -17.16 39.27 19.18
CA VAL A 76 -17.70 39.24 20.55
C VAL A 76 -18.56 38.00 20.76
N ALA A 77 -19.38 37.59 19.79
CA ALA A 77 -20.13 36.34 19.85
C ALA A 77 -19.23 35.14 20.04
N LEU A 78 -18.13 35.06 19.25
CA LEU A 78 -17.15 33.98 19.33
C LEU A 78 -16.46 33.93 20.71
N ASP A 79 -16.09 35.08 21.27
CA ASP A 79 -15.47 35.17 22.59
C ASP A 79 -16.37 34.63 23.69
N TRP A 80 -17.67 34.98 23.64
CA TRP A 80 -18.66 34.46 24.59
C TRP A 80 -18.87 32.94 24.42
N TRP A 81 -18.97 32.44 23.20
CA TRP A 81 -19.07 31.01 22.95
C TRP A 81 -17.79 30.26 23.35
N ALA A 82 -16.60 30.86 23.20
CA ALA A 82 -15.36 30.29 23.70
C ALA A 82 -15.34 30.14 25.23
N LYS A 83 -15.86 31.13 25.97
CA LYS A 83 -16.02 31.05 27.43
C LYS A 83 -16.99 29.93 27.82
N SER A 84 -18.12 29.84 27.14
CA SER A 84 -19.12 28.79 27.34
C SER A 84 -18.56 27.39 27.00
N ALA A 85 -17.84 27.26 25.90
CA ALA A 85 -17.21 26.03 25.46
C ALA A 85 -16.09 25.52 26.40
N LYS A 86 -15.32 26.43 27.02
CA LYS A 86 -14.33 26.07 28.06
C LYS A 86 -15.00 25.36 29.26
N GLN A 87 -16.27 25.60 29.52
CA GLN A 87 -17.08 24.93 30.53
C GLN A 87 -17.80 23.68 30.01
N ASN A 88 -17.39 23.21 28.80
CA ASN A 88 -18.00 22.06 28.15
C ASN A 88 -19.48 22.22 27.77
N ASN A 89 -20.00 23.43 27.65
CA ASN A 89 -21.33 23.67 27.17
C ASN A 89 -21.49 23.23 25.72
N PRO A 90 -22.34 22.21 25.38
CA PRO A 90 -22.41 21.65 24.05
C PRO A 90 -22.95 22.64 23.00
N ASP A 91 -23.82 23.57 23.38
CA ASP A 91 -24.36 24.57 22.46
C ASP A 91 -23.32 25.63 22.12
N GLY A 92 -22.54 26.08 23.12
CA GLY A 92 -21.42 27.00 22.92
C GLY A 92 -20.37 26.41 21.96
N ILE A 93 -20.03 25.13 22.13
CA ILE A 93 -19.10 24.41 21.25
C ILE A 93 -19.70 24.32 19.83
N GLY A 94 -20.98 24.00 19.67
CA GLY A 94 -21.68 23.90 18.39
C GLY A 94 -21.72 25.26 17.65
N ASN A 95 -21.97 26.32 18.37
CA ASN A 95 -22.00 27.68 17.81
C ASN A 95 -20.60 28.17 17.40
N MET A 96 -19.54 27.82 18.15
CA MET A 96 -18.15 28.03 17.69
C MET A 96 -17.87 27.26 16.40
N ALA A 97 -18.31 26.00 16.31
CA ALA A 97 -18.13 25.20 15.09
C ALA A 97 -18.76 25.89 13.88
N MET A 98 -19.94 26.50 14.03
CA MET A 98 -20.61 27.28 13.00
C MET A 98 -19.76 28.49 12.57
N CYS A 99 -19.16 29.22 13.50
CA CYS A 99 -18.26 30.33 13.17
C CYS A 99 -17.07 29.89 12.34
N TYR A 100 -16.42 28.80 12.71
CA TYR A 100 -15.32 28.22 11.90
C TYR A 100 -15.78 27.71 10.54
N GLN A 101 -16.98 27.13 10.45
CA GLN A 101 -17.52 26.67 9.17
C GLN A 101 -17.79 27.83 8.20
N LEU A 102 -18.36 28.94 8.70
CA LEU A 102 -18.78 30.07 7.87
C LEU A 102 -17.70 31.14 7.71
N GLY A 103 -16.76 31.25 8.65
CA GLY A 103 -15.77 32.31 8.70
C GLY A 103 -16.29 33.58 9.38
N ASN A 104 -17.33 33.49 10.23
CA ASN A 104 -17.92 34.62 10.94
C ASN A 104 -17.14 34.96 12.20
N GLY A 105 -16.52 36.13 12.25
CA GLY A 105 -15.67 36.57 13.36
C GLY A 105 -14.29 35.92 13.44
N ILE A 106 -14.02 34.88 12.63
CA ILE A 106 -12.78 34.15 12.58
C ILE A 106 -12.52 33.63 11.15
N LYS A 107 -11.25 33.34 10.81
CA LYS A 107 -10.93 32.70 9.53
C LYS A 107 -11.61 31.35 9.42
N LYS A 108 -12.24 31.10 8.27
CA LYS A 108 -12.88 29.80 7.95
C LYS A 108 -11.90 28.64 8.08
N ASP A 109 -12.28 27.62 8.87
CA ASP A 109 -11.54 26.39 9.08
C ASP A 109 -12.51 25.21 9.19
N SER A 110 -12.65 24.47 8.09
CA SER A 110 -13.55 23.33 8.03
C SER A 110 -13.12 22.14 8.89
N VAL A 111 -11.81 21.99 9.15
CA VAL A 111 -11.27 20.90 9.99
C VAL A 111 -11.59 21.19 11.46
N MET A 112 -11.36 22.42 11.91
CA MET A 112 -11.73 22.86 13.26
C MET A 112 -13.24 22.80 13.46
N ALA A 113 -14.04 23.27 12.50
CA ALA A 113 -15.50 23.17 12.56
C ALA A 113 -15.98 21.72 12.74
N MET A 114 -15.44 20.79 11.95
CA MET A 114 -15.75 19.36 12.04
C MET A 114 -15.43 18.79 13.42
N THR A 115 -14.29 19.12 13.96
CA THR A 115 -13.82 18.68 15.28
C THR A 115 -14.73 19.20 16.39
N LEU A 116 -15.10 20.48 16.34
CA LEU A 116 -15.99 21.11 17.32
C LEU A 116 -17.40 20.56 17.24
N TYR A 117 -17.99 20.36 16.04
CA TYR A 117 -19.30 19.74 15.92
C TYR A 117 -19.33 18.33 16.51
N LYS A 118 -18.32 17.50 16.22
CA LYS A 118 -18.21 16.17 16.83
C LYS A 118 -18.07 16.23 18.35
N SER A 119 -17.33 17.19 18.87
CA SER A 119 -17.21 17.44 20.31
C SER A 119 -18.55 17.86 20.93
N ALA A 120 -19.26 18.79 20.31
CA ALA A 120 -20.58 19.24 20.76
C ALA A 120 -21.58 18.08 20.81
N ILE A 121 -21.62 17.25 19.76
CA ILE A 121 -22.49 16.06 19.69
C ILE A 121 -22.14 15.08 20.82
N LYS A 122 -20.87 14.78 21.06
CA LYS A 122 -20.42 13.88 22.15
C LYS A 122 -20.80 14.41 23.53
N LYS A 123 -20.91 15.75 23.69
CA LYS A 123 -21.27 16.41 24.93
C LYS A 123 -22.80 16.63 25.09
N GLY A 124 -23.58 16.10 24.14
CA GLY A 124 -25.05 16.05 24.29
C GLY A 124 -25.82 17.07 23.44
N ASN A 125 -25.19 17.83 22.51
CA ASN A 125 -25.97 18.61 21.55
C ASN A 125 -26.63 17.71 20.51
N ALA A 126 -27.78 17.18 20.83
CA ALA A 126 -28.57 16.27 19.99
C ALA A 126 -29.16 16.95 18.74
N SER A 127 -29.20 18.28 18.68
CA SER A 127 -29.84 19.02 17.57
C SER A 127 -28.99 19.10 16.32
N ILE A 128 -27.65 18.94 16.42
CA ILE A 128 -26.72 19.11 15.31
C ILE A 128 -27.00 18.09 14.20
N ILE A 129 -27.18 16.81 14.54
CA ILE A 129 -27.35 15.75 13.53
C ILE A 129 -28.61 15.98 12.69
N PRO A 130 -29.84 16.12 13.24
CA PRO A 130 -31.04 16.34 12.43
C PRO A 130 -30.99 17.65 11.63
N GLN A 131 -30.29 18.66 12.13
CA GLN A 131 -30.11 19.92 11.40
C GLN A 131 -29.21 19.73 10.18
N HIS A 132 -28.08 19.05 10.33
CA HIS A 132 -27.20 18.75 9.18
C HIS A 132 -27.87 17.76 8.20
N GLU A 133 -28.72 16.84 8.65
CA GLU A 133 -29.55 16.00 7.77
C GLU A 133 -30.48 16.86 6.90
N LYS A 134 -31.14 17.85 7.51
CA LYS A 134 -31.98 18.82 6.78
C LYS A 134 -31.17 19.63 5.76
N ILE A 135 -29.96 20.08 6.14
CA ILE A 135 -29.06 20.82 5.26
C ILE A 135 -28.67 19.95 4.06
N VAL A 136 -28.27 18.70 4.27
CA VAL A 136 -27.92 17.78 3.16
C VAL A 136 -29.12 17.55 2.25
N LYS A 137 -30.31 17.32 2.82
CA LYS A 137 -31.53 17.09 2.05
C LYS A 137 -31.89 18.30 1.17
N ASN A 138 -31.69 19.51 1.68
CA ASN A 138 -32.12 20.74 0.98
C ASN A 138 -31.05 21.25 -0.02
N SER A 139 -29.77 21.15 0.31
CA SER A 139 -28.69 21.78 -0.46
C SER A 139 -27.59 20.82 -0.95
N GLY A 140 -27.62 19.56 -0.54
CA GLY A 140 -26.55 18.62 -0.87
C GLY A 140 -25.19 18.99 -0.25
N SER A 141 -25.18 19.74 0.86
CA SER A 141 -23.95 20.26 1.48
C SER A 141 -22.90 19.16 1.70
N VAL A 142 -21.76 19.34 1.07
CA VAL A 142 -20.58 18.44 1.16
C VAL A 142 -20.05 18.39 2.59
N PHE A 143 -19.99 19.54 3.27
CA PHE A 143 -19.52 19.61 4.66
C PHE A 143 -20.44 18.81 5.58
N SER A 144 -21.76 19.05 5.48
CA SER A 144 -22.75 18.36 6.31
C SER A 144 -22.81 16.86 6.02
N ALA A 145 -22.69 16.45 4.74
CA ALA A 145 -22.62 15.05 4.36
C ALA A 145 -21.40 14.36 4.95
N ARG A 146 -20.24 15.02 4.96
CA ARG A 146 -19.01 14.49 5.57
C ARG A 146 -19.11 14.34 7.08
N LEU A 147 -19.69 15.34 7.76
CA LEU A 147 -19.95 15.27 9.21
C LEU A 147 -20.89 14.11 9.56
N LEU A 148 -22.00 13.99 8.85
CA LEU A 148 -22.99 12.95 9.10
C LEU A 148 -22.44 11.55 8.77
N MET A 149 -21.71 11.41 7.68
CA MET A 149 -21.04 10.16 7.33
C MET A 149 -20.13 9.69 8.48
N ASP A 150 -19.31 10.59 9.03
CA ASP A 150 -18.41 10.27 10.14
C ASP A 150 -19.19 9.93 11.42
N CYS A 151 -20.27 10.67 11.72
CA CYS A 151 -21.14 10.39 12.86
C CYS A 151 -21.79 9.00 12.78
N TYR A 152 -22.39 8.65 11.63
CA TYR A 152 -23.04 7.34 11.45
C TYR A 152 -22.05 6.19 11.31
N GLN A 153 -20.87 6.43 10.74
CA GLN A 153 -19.82 5.42 10.63
C GLN A 153 -19.23 5.05 11.99
N ASN A 154 -19.01 6.04 12.86
CA ASN A 154 -18.32 5.86 14.14
C ASN A 154 -19.27 5.83 15.36
N GLY A 155 -20.57 6.04 15.16
CA GLY A 155 -21.55 6.05 16.27
C GLY A 155 -21.42 7.30 17.14
N ILE A 156 -21.12 8.47 16.56
CA ILE A 156 -20.97 9.73 17.30
C ILE A 156 -22.35 10.38 17.48
N GLY A 157 -22.92 10.30 18.67
CA GLY A 157 -24.23 10.84 19.01
C GLY A 157 -25.43 10.12 18.37
N VAL A 158 -25.17 9.10 17.58
CA VAL A 158 -26.16 8.25 16.92
C VAL A 158 -25.70 6.81 16.87
N LYS A 159 -26.62 5.86 16.73
CA LYS A 159 -26.28 4.47 16.45
C LYS A 159 -25.62 4.37 15.07
N ARG A 160 -24.60 3.52 14.95
CA ARG A 160 -23.95 3.22 13.65
C ARG A 160 -24.99 2.74 12.63
N ASP A 161 -24.95 3.33 11.43
CA ASP A 161 -25.88 3.02 10.34
C ASP A 161 -25.15 3.09 8.98
N LEU A 162 -24.76 1.93 8.46
CA LEU A 162 -24.05 1.83 7.20
C LEU A 162 -24.91 2.23 5.98
N LYS A 163 -26.25 2.13 6.07
CA LYS A 163 -27.14 2.60 4.99
C LYS A 163 -27.10 4.13 4.90
N LYS A 164 -27.14 4.83 6.06
CA LYS A 164 -26.96 6.29 6.08
C LYS A 164 -25.55 6.71 5.65
N VAL A 165 -24.52 5.98 6.03
CA VAL A 165 -23.15 6.22 5.53
C VAL A 165 -23.12 6.18 4.00
N GLU A 166 -23.74 5.19 3.36
CA GLU A 166 -23.78 5.09 1.89
C GLU A 166 -24.53 6.28 1.26
N ILE A 167 -25.64 6.73 1.85
CA ILE A 167 -26.38 7.92 1.36
C ILE A 167 -25.46 9.15 1.33
N TYR A 168 -24.73 9.41 2.41
CA TYR A 168 -23.84 10.56 2.49
C TYR A 168 -22.58 10.39 1.63
N GLN A 169 -22.06 9.17 1.50
CA GLN A 169 -21.00 8.88 0.51
C GLN A 169 -21.45 9.19 -0.92
N GLU A 170 -22.72 8.91 -1.27
CA GLU A 170 -23.26 9.23 -2.59
C GLU A 170 -23.33 10.73 -2.83
N VAL A 171 -23.68 11.53 -1.84
CA VAL A 171 -23.64 13.00 -1.93
C VAL A 171 -22.21 13.49 -2.21
N LEU A 172 -21.24 12.97 -1.45
CA LEU A 172 -19.82 13.31 -1.62
C LEU A 172 -19.30 12.85 -3.00
N ALA A 173 -19.67 11.66 -3.43
CA ALA A 173 -19.24 11.11 -4.71
C ALA A 173 -19.80 11.95 -5.90
N LYS A 174 -21.05 12.39 -5.80
CA LYS A 174 -21.69 13.28 -6.79
C LYS A 174 -21.05 14.68 -6.82
N SER A 175 -20.52 15.17 -5.71
CA SER A 175 -19.77 16.44 -5.66
C SER A 175 -18.38 16.36 -6.29
N GLY A 176 -17.93 15.16 -6.68
CA GLY A 176 -16.62 14.94 -7.31
C GLY A 176 -15.51 14.55 -6.34
N ASP A 177 -15.84 14.25 -5.07
CA ASP A 177 -14.87 13.72 -4.10
C ASP A 177 -14.39 12.34 -4.54
N VAL A 178 -13.11 12.24 -4.88
CA VAL A 178 -12.50 11.04 -5.47
C VAL A 178 -12.47 9.87 -4.48
N ASP A 179 -12.22 10.16 -3.21
CA ASP A 179 -12.17 9.12 -2.18
C ASP A 179 -13.57 8.59 -1.87
N ALA A 180 -14.58 9.45 -1.86
CA ALA A 180 -15.97 9.05 -1.72
C ALA A 180 -16.46 8.25 -2.94
N GLN A 181 -16.09 8.65 -4.17
CA GLN A 181 -16.37 7.88 -5.39
C GLN A 181 -15.79 6.47 -5.29
N PHE A 182 -14.52 6.35 -4.90
CA PHE A 182 -13.85 5.07 -4.76
C PHE A 182 -14.45 4.21 -3.64
N ALA A 183 -14.70 4.78 -2.47
CA ALA A 183 -15.30 4.07 -1.34
C ALA A 183 -16.73 3.59 -1.65
N LEU A 184 -17.54 4.43 -2.31
CA LEU A 184 -18.88 4.05 -2.75
C LEU A 184 -18.82 2.92 -3.79
N ALA A 185 -17.87 2.99 -4.73
CA ALA A 185 -17.67 1.94 -5.73
C ALA A 185 -17.34 0.59 -5.08
N LEU A 186 -16.45 0.57 -4.07
CA LEU A 186 -16.14 -0.63 -3.30
C LEU A 186 -17.36 -1.18 -2.55
N SER A 187 -18.14 -0.30 -1.89
CA SER A 187 -19.38 -0.69 -1.22
C SER A 187 -20.38 -1.31 -2.20
N CYS A 188 -20.54 -0.71 -3.39
CA CYS A 188 -21.40 -1.24 -4.42
C CYS A 188 -20.91 -2.60 -4.94
N LEU A 189 -19.60 -2.78 -5.15
CA LEU A 189 -19.02 -4.04 -5.60
C LEU A 189 -19.24 -5.16 -4.57
N ASN A 190 -18.99 -4.91 -3.30
CA ASN A 190 -19.23 -5.85 -2.21
C ASN A 190 -20.71 -6.23 -2.06
N SER A 191 -21.61 -5.31 -2.45
CA SER A 191 -23.07 -5.55 -2.44
C SER A 191 -23.58 -6.09 -3.78
N LYS A 192 -22.71 -6.57 -4.67
CA LYS A 192 -23.02 -7.12 -6.02
C LYS A 192 -23.75 -6.13 -6.95
N ARG A 193 -23.64 -4.82 -6.69
CA ARG A 193 -24.15 -3.75 -7.55
C ARG A 193 -23.07 -3.31 -8.55
N SER A 194 -22.65 -4.23 -9.42
CA SER A 194 -21.45 -4.08 -10.26
C SER A 194 -21.53 -2.92 -11.25
N GLU A 195 -22.70 -2.65 -11.85
CA GLU A 195 -22.87 -1.50 -12.75
C GLU A 195 -22.65 -0.14 -12.06
N LYS A 196 -23.24 0.01 -10.84
CA LYS A 196 -23.03 1.22 -10.03
C LYS A 196 -21.57 1.34 -9.61
N ALA A 197 -20.93 0.22 -9.26
CA ALA A 197 -19.50 0.18 -8.94
C ALA A 197 -18.64 0.62 -10.13
N ALA A 198 -18.87 0.08 -11.31
CA ALA A 198 -18.14 0.42 -12.52
C ALA A 198 -18.22 1.92 -12.85
N LYS A 199 -19.42 2.51 -12.72
CA LYS A 199 -19.63 3.95 -12.93
C LYS A 199 -18.74 4.79 -12.00
N TYR A 200 -18.74 4.50 -10.70
CA TYR A 200 -17.96 5.30 -9.72
C TYR A 200 -16.46 5.02 -9.78
N PHE A 201 -16.04 3.78 -10.08
CA PHE A 201 -14.63 3.51 -10.38
C PHE A 201 -14.14 4.29 -11.59
N ALA A 202 -14.92 4.36 -12.66
CA ALA A 202 -14.57 5.13 -13.85
C ALA A 202 -14.42 6.64 -13.53
N LEU A 203 -15.31 7.22 -12.70
CA LEU A 203 -15.20 8.61 -12.26
C LEU A 203 -13.93 8.88 -11.45
N ALA A 204 -13.63 8.01 -10.48
CA ALA A 204 -12.42 8.14 -9.67
C ALA A 204 -11.13 7.88 -10.47
N ALA A 205 -11.17 6.94 -11.42
CA ALA A 205 -10.07 6.64 -12.34
C ALA A 205 -9.74 7.81 -13.26
N LYS A 206 -10.76 8.50 -13.78
CA LYS A 206 -10.60 9.73 -14.60
C LYS A 206 -9.86 10.84 -13.83
N LYS A 207 -9.93 10.84 -12.50
CA LYS A 207 -9.18 11.75 -11.62
C LYS A 207 -7.79 11.22 -11.23
N GLY A 208 -7.37 10.10 -11.80
CA GLY A 208 -6.02 9.55 -11.64
C GLY A 208 -5.80 8.63 -10.43
N LYS A 209 -6.84 8.27 -9.66
CA LYS A 209 -6.72 7.36 -8.52
C LYS A 209 -6.34 5.96 -9.01
N LYS A 210 -5.11 5.52 -8.71
CA LYS A 210 -4.53 4.28 -9.25
C LYS A 210 -5.33 3.02 -8.88
N GLU A 211 -5.87 2.97 -7.67
CA GLU A 211 -6.74 1.89 -7.22
C GLU A 211 -8.03 1.83 -8.04
N ALA A 212 -8.62 2.99 -8.37
CA ALA A 212 -9.82 3.05 -9.20
C ALA A 212 -9.53 2.65 -10.66
N ILE A 213 -8.38 3.03 -11.20
CA ILE A 213 -7.91 2.58 -12.54
C ILE A 213 -7.81 1.04 -12.56
N TYR A 214 -7.23 0.45 -11.51
CA TYR A 214 -7.14 -1.01 -11.37
C TYR A 214 -8.52 -1.67 -11.35
N TYR A 215 -9.43 -1.22 -10.49
CA TYR A 215 -10.76 -1.81 -10.39
C TYR A 215 -11.59 -1.62 -11.66
N GLN A 216 -11.48 -0.46 -12.33
CA GLN A 216 -12.11 -0.25 -13.64
C GLN A 216 -11.59 -1.27 -14.66
N GLY A 217 -10.27 -1.47 -14.72
CA GLY A 217 -9.64 -2.47 -15.57
C GLY A 217 -10.08 -3.89 -15.21
N PHE A 218 -10.16 -4.23 -13.94
CA PHE A 218 -10.59 -5.54 -13.45
C PHE A 218 -12.05 -5.85 -13.82
N LEU A 219 -12.95 -4.87 -13.68
CA LEU A 219 -14.35 -5.04 -14.05
C LEU A 219 -14.52 -5.25 -15.57
N LEU A 220 -13.81 -4.46 -16.39
CA LEU A 220 -13.79 -4.62 -17.85
C LEU A 220 -13.21 -5.97 -18.26
N PHE A 221 -12.13 -6.40 -17.66
CA PHE A 221 -11.47 -7.67 -17.96
C PHE A 221 -12.38 -8.87 -17.70
N ASN A 222 -13.20 -8.82 -16.64
CA ASN A 222 -14.07 -9.90 -16.23
C ASN A 222 -15.53 -9.73 -16.68
N GLY A 223 -15.92 -8.64 -17.33
CA GLY A 223 -17.31 -8.36 -17.73
C GLY A 223 -18.25 -8.14 -16.53
N MET A 224 -17.76 -7.55 -15.44
CA MET A 224 -18.53 -7.35 -14.20
C MET A 224 -19.25 -6.01 -14.19
N GLY A 225 -20.54 -5.99 -14.51
CA GLY A 225 -21.37 -4.77 -14.56
C GLY A 225 -21.04 -3.85 -15.74
N VAL A 226 -20.26 -4.34 -16.68
CA VAL A 226 -19.90 -3.70 -17.96
C VAL A 226 -19.69 -4.79 -19.01
N GLU A 227 -19.79 -4.45 -20.28
CA GLU A 227 -19.40 -5.36 -21.36
C GLU A 227 -17.92 -5.75 -21.23
N GLN A 228 -17.63 -7.04 -21.41
CA GLN A 228 -16.28 -7.56 -21.28
C GLN A 228 -15.37 -7.03 -22.39
N ASP A 229 -14.26 -6.44 -22.00
CA ASP A 229 -13.16 -6.03 -22.88
C ASP A 229 -11.83 -6.36 -22.20
N LYS A 230 -11.33 -7.57 -22.46
CA LYS A 230 -10.09 -8.05 -21.84
C LYS A 230 -8.87 -7.19 -22.20
N ALA A 231 -8.77 -6.73 -23.45
CA ALA A 231 -7.65 -5.94 -23.92
C ALA A 231 -7.60 -4.58 -23.22
N LYS A 232 -8.73 -3.86 -23.19
CA LYS A 232 -8.85 -2.57 -22.52
C LYS A 232 -8.73 -2.72 -21.00
N GLY A 233 -9.31 -3.79 -20.44
CA GLY A 233 -9.18 -4.11 -19.02
C GLY A 233 -7.73 -4.32 -18.61
N LEU A 234 -6.98 -5.12 -19.40
CA LEU A 234 -5.56 -5.36 -19.16
C LEU A 234 -4.71 -4.08 -19.31
N ALA A 235 -5.01 -3.23 -20.29
CA ALA A 235 -4.32 -1.95 -20.47
C ALA A 235 -4.46 -1.04 -19.26
N LEU A 236 -5.68 -0.92 -18.69
CA LEU A 236 -5.92 -0.15 -17.46
C LEU A 236 -5.22 -0.77 -16.24
N MET A 237 -5.28 -2.10 -16.09
CA MET A 237 -4.54 -2.76 -15.00
C MET A 237 -3.04 -2.56 -15.15
N THR A 238 -2.50 -2.57 -16.36
CA THR A 238 -1.09 -2.28 -16.65
C THR A 238 -0.73 -0.85 -16.24
N GLN A 239 -1.58 0.14 -16.58
CA GLN A 239 -1.37 1.52 -16.12
C GLN A 239 -1.32 1.64 -14.60
N ALA A 240 -2.15 0.90 -13.88
CA ALA A 240 -2.12 0.87 -12.41
C ALA A 240 -0.88 0.13 -11.87
N ALA A 241 -0.44 -0.93 -12.55
CA ALA A 241 0.77 -1.70 -12.20
C ALA A 241 2.04 -0.84 -12.33
N GLU A 242 2.13 -0.01 -13.37
CA GLU A 242 3.23 0.94 -13.58
C GLU A 242 3.26 2.05 -12.53
N LYS A 243 2.11 2.33 -11.89
CA LYS A 243 2.02 3.19 -10.70
C LYS A 243 2.32 2.45 -9.38
N ASN A 244 2.99 1.31 -9.46
CA ASN A 244 3.41 0.49 -8.31
C ASN A 244 2.23 0.04 -7.42
N LEU A 245 1.12 -0.40 -8.02
CA LEU A 245 0.02 -1.03 -7.29
C LEU A 245 0.21 -2.57 -7.30
N PRO A 246 0.53 -3.24 -6.17
CA PRO A 246 0.85 -4.67 -6.15
C PRO A 246 -0.28 -5.57 -6.66
N ALA A 247 -1.54 -5.23 -6.37
CA ALA A 247 -2.70 -5.97 -6.86
C ALA A 247 -2.78 -5.94 -8.40
N ALA A 248 -2.51 -4.80 -9.02
CA ALA A 248 -2.47 -4.65 -10.46
C ALA A 248 -1.28 -5.40 -11.07
N GLN A 249 -0.10 -5.29 -10.46
CA GLN A 249 1.10 -6.02 -10.89
C GLN A 249 0.87 -7.53 -10.88
N TYR A 250 0.23 -8.06 -9.83
CA TYR A 250 -0.13 -9.47 -9.76
C TYR A 250 -1.08 -9.88 -10.90
N GLN A 251 -2.17 -9.14 -11.12
CA GLN A 251 -3.16 -9.50 -12.15
C GLN A 251 -2.57 -9.42 -13.57
N VAL A 252 -1.78 -8.38 -13.86
CA VAL A 252 -1.09 -8.25 -15.14
C VAL A 252 -0.08 -9.38 -15.35
N GLY A 253 0.71 -9.68 -14.32
CA GLY A 253 1.67 -10.78 -14.37
C GLY A 253 0.98 -12.14 -14.58
N ARG A 254 -0.17 -12.38 -13.93
CA ARG A 254 -0.99 -13.57 -14.13
C ARG A 254 -1.51 -13.66 -15.57
N ALA A 255 -2.04 -12.56 -16.10
CA ALA A 255 -2.54 -12.52 -17.48
C ALA A 255 -1.45 -12.91 -18.50
N TYR A 256 -0.22 -12.41 -18.34
CA TYR A 256 0.90 -12.80 -19.20
C TYR A 256 1.36 -14.25 -18.98
N TYR A 257 1.29 -14.76 -17.75
CA TYR A 257 1.64 -16.17 -17.47
C TYR A 257 0.64 -17.15 -18.08
N GLU A 258 -0.65 -16.86 -17.94
CA GLU A 258 -1.75 -17.71 -18.43
C GLU A 258 -2.01 -17.52 -19.93
N GLY A 259 -1.68 -16.37 -20.50
CA GLY A 259 -2.07 -15.97 -21.85
C GLY A 259 -3.53 -15.52 -21.92
N ASP A 260 -4.07 -14.98 -20.81
CA ASP A 260 -5.46 -14.54 -20.73
C ASP A 260 -5.61 -13.06 -21.14
N GLY A 261 -6.33 -12.82 -22.22
CA GLY A 261 -6.51 -11.49 -22.82
C GLY A 261 -5.25 -10.93 -23.50
N VAL A 262 -4.16 -11.69 -23.54
CA VAL A 262 -2.88 -11.34 -24.17
C VAL A 262 -2.10 -12.60 -24.51
N ALA A 263 -1.18 -12.54 -25.46
CA ALA A 263 -0.25 -13.64 -25.74
C ALA A 263 0.61 -13.95 -24.49
N LYS A 264 0.80 -15.24 -24.22
CA LYS A 264 1.65 -15.71 -23.12
C LYS A 264 3.07 -15.19 -23.26
N ASP A 265 3.58 -14.56 -22.19
CA ASP A 265 4.92 -13.97 -22.14
C ASP A 265 5.49 -14.13 -20.72
N ILE A 266 6.31 -15.16 -20.53
CA ILE A 266 6.89 -15.49 -19.23
C ILE A 266 7.84 -14.40 -18.73
N ALA A 267 8.56 -13.70 -19.62
CA ALA A 267 9.47 -12.62 -19.22
C ALA A 267 8.70 -11.42 -18.66
N LYS A 268 7.60 -11.02 -19.33
CA LYS A 268 6.71 -9.99 -18.79
C LYS A 268 6.01 -10.44 -17.50
N ALA A 269 5.57 -11.70 -17.43
CA ALA A 269 5.02 -12.26 -16.21
C ALA A 269 6.01 -12.16 -15.04
N GLN A 270 7.27 -12.58 -15.23
CA GLN A 270 8.32 -12.46 -14.22
C GLN A 270 8.55 -11.01 -13.77
N ARG A 271 8.54 -10.06 -14.70
CA ARG A 271 8.72 -8.62 -14.39
C ARG A 271 7.62 -8.12 -13.45
N TYR A 272 6.34 -8.34 -13.82
CA TYR A 272 5.22 -7.83 -13.04
C TYR A 272 5.01 -8.61 -11.73
N LEU A 273 5.11 -9.94 -11.76
CA LEU A 273 5.01 -10.77 -10.56
C LEU A 273 6.14 -10.47 -9.58
N GLY A 274 7.37 -10.29 -10.09
CA GLY A 274 8.53 -9.92 -9.27
C GLY A 274 8.34 -8.61 -8.52
N ALA A 275 7.73 -7.61 -9.16
CA ALA A 275 7.43 -6.34 -8.52
C ALA A 275 6.38 -6.47 -7.39
N ALA A 276 5.50 -7.48 -7.44
CA ALA A 276 4.44 -7.72 -6.45
C ALA A 276 4.84 -8.75 -5.37
N ALA A 277 5.76 -9.66 -5.66
CA ALA A 277 6.00 -10.88 -4.89
C ALA A 277 6.35 -10.63 -3.41
N GLY A 278 7.14 -9.61 -3.11
CA GLY A 278 7.49 -9.26 -1.72
C GLY A 278 6.31 -8.80 -0.85
N LYS A 279 5.14 -8.51 -1.46
CA LYS A 279 3.93 -8.03 -0.76
C LYS A 279 2.69 -8.89 -1.03
N ASN A 280 2.80 -9.85 -1.93
CA ASN A 280 1.67 -10.68 -2.38
C ASN A 280 2.14 -12.12 -2.56
N LYS A 281 1.70 -13.02 -1.68
CA LYS A 281 2.07 -14.44 -1.70
C LYS A 281 1.64 -15.16 -2.98
N ASN A 282 0.49 -14.82 -3.56
CA ASN A 282 0.05 -15.39 -4.82
C ASN A 282 0.99 -14.96 -5.98
N ALA A 283 1.49 -13.73 -5.94
CA ALA A 283 2.50 -13.28 -6.90
C ALA A 283 3.83 -14.02 -6.71
N ALA A 284 4.26 -14.25 -5.46
CA ALA A 284 5.45 -15.04 -5.15
C ALA A 284 5.31 -16.49 -5.66
N TRP A 285 4.17 -17.13 -5.41
CA TRP A 285 3.85 -18.46 -5.94
C TRP A 285 3.97 -18.52 -7.46
N MET A 286 3.27 -17.63 -8.15
CA MET A 286 3.30 -17.59 -9.62
C MET A 286 4.66 -17.24 -10.18
N LEU A 287 5.42 -16.38 -9.50
CA LEU A 287 6.80 -16.07 -9.88
C LEU A 287 7.68 -17.32 -9.76
N GLY A 288 7.52 -18.10 -8.71
CA GLY A 288 8.18 -19.39 -8.57
C GLY A 288 7.85 -20.34 -9.72
N LEU A 289 6.57 -20.44 -10.11
CA LEU A 289 6.14 -21.21 -11.28
C LEU A 289 6.71 -20.67 -12.59
N CYS A 290 6.86 -19.36 -12.76
CA CYS A 290 7.51 -18.77 -13.92
C CYS A 290 8.98 -19.22 -14.04
N TYR A 291 9.70 -19.28 -12.92
CA TYR A 291 11.09 -19.77 -12.90
C TYR A 291 11.17 -21.28 -13.10
N LEU A 292 10.19 -22.04 -12.66
CA LEU A 292 10.16 -23.48 -12.83
C LEU A 292 9.82 -23.89 -14.28
N ASN A 293 8.84 -23.20 -14.89
CA ASN A 293 8.26 -23.56 -16.19
C ASN A 293 8.77 -22.68 -17.35
N GLY A 294 9.82 -21.88 -17.14
CA GLY A 294 10.45 -21.09 -18.19
C GLY A 294 11.20 -21.95 -19.20
N GLN A 295 11.63 -21.34 -20.31
CA GLN A 295 12.43 -22.05 -21.34
C GLN A 295 13.72 -22.65 -20.76
N THR A 296 14.32 -21.97 -19.82
CA THR A 296 15.47 -22.43 -19.01
C THR A 296 15.06 -22.38 -17.55
N PRO A 297 14.62 -23.50 -16.95
CA PRO A 297 14.22 -23.55 -15.56
C PRO A 297 15.32 -23.07 -14.62
N ASN A 298 14.98 -22.18 -13.69
CA ASN A 298 15.88 -21.74 -12.61
C ASN A 298 15.37 -22.27 -11.28
N LEU A 299 15.85 -23.47 -10.90
CA LEU A 299 15.38 -24.16 -9.70
C LEU A 299 15.71 -23.40 -8.41
N TYR A 300 16.81 -22.65 -8.38
CA TYR A 300 17.18 -21.83 -7.24
C TYR A 300 16.13 -20.74 -6.96
N LEU A 301 15.83 -19.92 -7.97
CA LEU A 301 14.84 -18.86 -7.83
C LEU A 301 13.41 -19.41 -7.67
N ALA A 302 13.08 -20.51 -8.38
CA ALA A 302 11.80 -21.20 -8.18
C ALA A 302 11.60 -21.63 -6.73
N THR A 303 12.61 -22.30 -6.14
CA THR A 303 12.56 -22.75 -4.75
C THR A 303 12.43 -21.58 -3.78
N GLN A 304 13.17 -20.48 -4.00
CA GLN A 304 13.06 -19.30 -3.14
C GLN A 304 11.64 -18.75 -3.10
N TRP A 305 11.05 -18.51 -4.26
CA TRP A 305 9.72 -17.89 -4.34
C TRP A 305 8.59 -18.83 -3.92
N ILE A 306 8.69 -20.12 -4.26
CA ILE A 306 7.74 -21.15 -3.79
C ILE A 306 7.80 -21.27 -2.27
N SER A 307 8.99 -21.25 -1.67
CA SER A 307 9.11 -21.32 -0.20
C SER A 307 8.52 -20.08 0.50
N GLU A 308 8.70 -18.88 -0.05
CA GLU A 308 8.08 -17.66 0.50
C GLU A 308 6.54 -17.67 0.41
N ALA A 309 5.99 -18.36 -0.58
CA ALA A 309 4.55 -18.52 -0.77
C ALA A 309 3.97 -19.74 -0.02
N ALA A 310 4.79 -20.63 0.51
CA ALA A 310 4.39 -21.96 1.00
C ALA A 310 3.21 -21.90 1.98
N LYS A 311 3.24 -20.98 2.93
CA LYS A 311 2.11 -20.76 3.85
C LYS A 311 0.90 -20.18 3.09
N GLY A 312 -0.07 -21.02 2.82
CA GLY A 312 -1.30 -20.71 2.08
C GLY A 312 -1.38 -21.36 0.69
N HIS A 313 -0.32 -22.09 0.28
CA HIS A 313 -0.25 -22.86 -0.95
C HIS A 313 0.15 -24.34 -0.72
N GLU A 314 -0.08 -24.85 0.50
CA GLU A 314 0.33 -26.21 0.89
C GLU A 314 -0.23 -27.27 -0.06
N LYS A 315 -1.53 -27.16 -0.42
CA LYS A 315 -2.18 -28.08 -1.37
C LYS A 315 -1.59 -27.97 -2.77
N ASP A 316 -1.29 -26.76 -3.22
CA ASP A 316 -0.71 -26.50 -4.55
C ASP A 316 0.71 -27.06 -4.63
N ILE A 317 1.50 -26.96 -3.56
CA ILE A 317 2.84 -27.54 -3.45
C ILE A 317 2.76 -29.05 -3.51
N ASN A 318 1.87 -29.69 -2.75
CA ASN A 318 1.71 -31.13 -2.77
C ASN A 318 1.30 -31.63 -4.16
N ALA A 319 0.37 -30.93 -4.82
CA ALA A 319 -0.02 -31.24 -6.19
C ALA A 319 1.16 -31.07 -7.18
N LEU A 320 1.96 -30.01 -7.02
CA LEU A 320 3.14 -29.76 -7.83
C LEU A 320 4.19 -30.87 -7.67
N LEU A 321 4.43 -31.34 -6.44
CA LEU A 321 5.41 -32.39 -6.14
C LEU A 321 4.94 -33.78 -6.57
N ALA A 322 3.63 -34.03 -6.62
CA ALA A 322 3.05 -35.28 -7.11
C ALA A 322 3.07 -35.39 -8.66
N ASP A 323 3.25 -34.28 -9.38
CA ASP A 323 3.32 -34.28 -10.84
C ASP A 323 4.66 -34.86 -11.31
N SER A 324 4.60 -36.01 -12.00
CA SER A 324 5.79 -36.67 -12.55
C SER A 324 6.62 -35.79 -13.51
N LYS A 325 5.97 -34.80 -14.15
CA LYS A 325 6.64 -33.80 -14.99
C LYS A 325 7.57 -32.87 -14.19
N GLN A 326 7.36 -32.78 -12.89
CA GLN A 326 8.16 -31.97 -11.97
C GLN A 326 9.25 -32.75 -11.22
N LYS A 327 9.58 -33.95 -11.69
CA LYS A 327 10.62 -34.82 -11.08
C LYS A 327 11.93 -34.08 -10.84
N MET A 328 12.36 -33.23 -11.76
CA MET A 328 13.57 -32.42 -11.59
C MET A 328 13.50 -31.50 -10.37
N PHE A 329 12.36 -30.85 -10.15
CA PHE A 329 12.15 -29.98 -9.00
C PHE A 329 12.04 -30.77 -7.70
N TYR A 330 11.34 -31.92 -7.73
CA TYR A 330 11.27 -32.84 -6.58
C TYR A 330 12.65 -33.32 -6.16
N ASP A 331 13.47 -33.86 -7.09
CA ASP A 331 14.83 -34.33 -6.81
C ASP A 331 15.72 -33.19 -6.29
N TYR A 332 15.49 -31.94 -6.75
CA TYR A 332 16.21 -30.77 -6.27
C TYR A 332 15.86 -30.48 -4.80
N LEU A 333 14.57 -30.43 -4.45
CA LEU A 333 14.14 -30.20 -3.07
C LEU A 333 14.60 -31.33 -2.13
N ALA A 334 14.46 -32.60 -2.55
CA ALA A 334 14.96 -33.73 -1.78
C ALA A 334 16.47 -33.65 -1.54
N GLY A 335 17.23 -33.23 -2.56
CA GLY A 335 18.67 -32.96 -2.43
C GLY A 335 18.99 -31.84 -1.46
N LEU A 336 18.22 -30.74 -1.48
CA LEU A 336 18.35 -29.64 -0.52
C LEU A 336 18.05 -30.11 0.92
N LYS A 337 17.03 -30.97 1.12
CA LYS A 337 16.72 -31.56 2.42
C LYS A 337 17.90 -32.37 2.94
N LYS A 338 18.47 -33.28 2.12
CA LYS A 338 19.68 -34.04 2.46
C LYS A 338 20.86 -33.14 2.80
N PHE A 339 21.03 -32.02 2.07
CA PHE A 339 22.11 -31.07 2.31
C PHE A 339 21.93 -30.25 3.59
N TYR A 340 20.78 -29.59 3.77
CA TYR A 340 20.57 -28.62 4.87
C TYR A 340 20.14 -29.27 6.19
N LEU A 341 19.27 -30.28 6.14
CA LEU A 341 18.70 -30.91 7.34
C LEU A 341 19.48 -32.13 7.77
N ASP A 342 19.67 -33.10 6.87
CA ASP A 342 20.26 -34.38 7.20
C ASP A 342 21.81 -34.36 7.26
N LYS A 343 22.42 -33.34 6.64
CA LYS A 343 23.90 -33.24 6.45
C LYS A 343 24.50 -34.42 5.70
N ASP A 344 23.69 -35.13 4.93
CA ASP A 344 24.12 -36.27 4.11
C ASP A 344 24.53 -35.75 2.72
N PHE A 345 25.79 -35.33 2.59
CA PHE A 345 26.31 -34.74 1.36
C PHE A 345 26.43 -35.75 0.21
N GLU A 346 26.59 -37.05 0.49
CA GLU A 346 26.67 -38.07 -0.55
C GLU A 346 25.32 -38.36 -1.17
N ALA A 347 24.27 -38.53 -0.36
CA ALA A 347 22.90 -38.66 -0.85
C ALA A 347 22.46 -37.39 -1.57
N ALA A 348 22.78 -36.20 -1.06
CA ALA A 348 22.51 -34.92 -1.72
C ALA A 348 23.16 -34.86 -3.13
N ILE A 349 24.43 -35.20 -3.25
CA ILE A 349 25.14 -35.25 -4.54
C ILE A 349 24.49 -36.22 -5.51
N LYS A 350 24.02 -37.39 -5.05
CA LYS A 350 23.32 -38.36 -5.89
C LYS A 350 22.01 -37.79 -6.48
N LEU A 351 21.22 -37.12 -5.65
CA LEU A 351 20.00 -36.44 -6.08
C LEU A 351 20.29 -35.28 -7.06
N PHE A 352 21.29 -34.45 -6.75
CA PHE A 352 21.69 -33.35 -7.64
C PHE A 352 22.27 -33.84 -8.97
N LYS A 353 22.84 -35.03 -9.05
CA LYS A 353 23.21 -35.65 -10.33
C LYS A 353 21.97 -36.07 -11.13
N SER A 354 20.88 -36.48 -10.48
CA SER A 354 19.61 -36.72 -11.17
C SER A 354 19.08 -35.43 -11.79
N VAL A 355 19.11 -34.31 -11.03
CA VAL A 355 18.74 -32.99 -11.52
C VAL A 355 19.58 -32.55 -12.73
N GLU A 356 20.91 -32.78 -12.69
CA GLU A 356 21.81 -32.50 -13.81
C GLU A 356 21.45 -33.31 -15.05
N LYS A 357 21.16 -34.60 -14.90
CA LYS A 357 20.74 -35.49 -16.01
C LYS A 357 19.43 -35.04 -16.64
N LEU A 358 18.55 -34.42 -15.88
CA LEU A 358 17.29 -33.85 -16.35
C LEU A 358 17.46 -32.43 -16.94
N GLY A 359 18.70 -31.93 -17.05
CA GLY A 359 19.01 -30.64 -17.64
C GLY A 359 19.11 -29.46 -16.66
N GLY A 360 18.92 -29.69 -15.36
CA GLY A 360 18.97 -28.63 -14.34
C GLY A 360 20.40 -28.20 -14.01
N ALA A 361 20.77 -26.98 -14.39
CA ALA A 361 22.09 -26.39 -14.10
C ALA A 361 22.35 -26.22 -12.59
N GLU A 362 21.31 -25.99 -11.82
CA GLU A 362 21.37 -25.88 -10.36
C GLU A 362 21.76 -27.20 -9.70
N GLY A 363 21.46 -28.35 -10.31
CA GLY A 363 21.97 -29.64 -9.85
C GLY A 363 23.50 -29.69 -9.84
N ILE A 364 24.14 -29.15 -10.87
CA ILE A 364 25.60 -29.04 -10.93
C ILE A 364 26.12 -28.09 -9.85
N THR A 365 25.45 -26.94 -9.69
CA THR A 365 25.77 -25.94 -8.66
C THR A 365 25.75 -26.57 -7.26
N MET A 366 24.71 -27.33 -6.93
CA MET A 366 24.55 -27.94 -5.60
C MET A 366 25.46 -29.15 -5.39
N GLN A 367 25.82 -29.89 -6.46
CA GLN A 367 26.93 -30.86 -6.37
C GLN A 367 28.24 -30.17 -5.95
N ALA A 368 28.58 -29.05 -6.59
CA ALA A 368 29.76 -28.27 -6.26
C ALA A 368 29.72 -27.76 -4.81
N THR A 369 28.58 -27.19 -4.39
CA THR A 369 28.36 -26.69 -3.03
C THR A 369 28.52 -27.81 -2.00
N SER A 370 27.94 -28.99 -2.28
CA SER A 370 28.08 -30.16 -1.39
C SER A 370 29.53 -30.63 -1.29
N MET A 371 30.29 -30.60 -2.40
CA MET A 371 31.72 -30.96 -2.40
C MET A 371 32.61 -29.93 -1.71
N ALA A 372 32.24 -28.65 -1.76
CA ALA A 372 33.00 -27.58 -1.09
C ALA A 372 32.68 -27.45 0.41
N HIS A 373 31.55 -27.99 0.88
CA HIS A 373 31.09 -27.79 2.25
C HIS A 373 32.11 -28.24 3.28
N LYS A 374 32.35 -27.41 4.31
CA LYS A 374 33.37 -27.66 5.33
C LYS A 374 33.16 -28.97 6.09
N ASP A 375 31.90 -29.34 6.34
CA ASP A 375 31.52 -30.54 7.08
C ASP A 375 31.54 -31.82 6.23
N ASN A 376 31.76 -31.70 4.91
CA ASN A 376 31.84 -32.86 4.03
C ASN A 376 33.21 -33.56 4.19
N LYS A 377 33.20 -34.77 4.72
CA LYS A 377 34.43 -35.57 4.91
C LYS A 377 35.21 -35.83 3.61
N LYS A 378 34.54 -35.81 2.44
CA LYS A 378 35.11 -35.96 1.09
C LYS A 378 35.25 -34.63 0.39
N ARG A 379 35.50 -33.56 1.13
CA ARG A 379 35.64 -32.20 0.58
C ARG A 379 36.63 -32.11 -0.55
N ASN A 380 36.25 -31.47 -1.66
CA ASN A 380 37.11 -31.26 -2.83
C ASN A 380 36.79 -29.91 -3.50
N THR A 381 37.46 -28.86 -3.04
CA THR A 381 37.23 -27.49 -3.51
C THR A 381 37.71 -27.24 -4.95
N LYS A 382 38.79 -27.92 -5.40
CA LYS A 382 39.24 -27.82 -6.80
C LYS A 382 38.17 -28.36 -7.76
N LYS A 383 37.57 -29.52 -7.43
CA LYS A 383 36.49 -30.10 -8.24
C LYS A 383 35.21 -29.24 -8.15
N ALA A 384 34.94 -28.63 -7.02
CA ALA A 384 33.80 -27.70 -6.87
C ALA A 384 33.94 -26.49 -7.79
N VAL A 385 35.15 -25.88 -7.92
CA VAL A 385 35.41 -24.79 -8.85
C VAL A 385 35.06 -25.17 -10.28
N SER A 386 35.54 -26.34 -10.76
CA SER A 386 35.25 -26.78 -12.14
C SER A 386 33.76 -27.04 -12.37
N LEU A 387 33.05 -27.54 -11.35
CA LEU A 387 31.61 -27.74 -11.43
C LEU A 387 30.85 -26.42 -11.42
N TYR A 388 31.25 -25.44 -10.63
CA TYR A 388 30.62 -24.11 -10.70
C TYR A 388 30.79 -23.44 -12.06
N GLN A 389 31.99 -23.55 -12.65
CA GLN A 389 32.24 -23.07 -14.02
C GLN A 389 31.30 -23.75 -15.02
N LYS A 390 31.23 -25.08 -15.01
CA LYS A 390 30.29 -25.84 -15.82
C LYS A 390 28.84 -25.46 -15.62
N ALA A 391 28.42 -25.25 -14.36
CA ALA A 391 27.04 -24.82 -14.03
C ALA A 391 26.73 -23.43 -14.60
N MET A 392 27.68 -22.51 -14.52
CA MET A 392 27.56 -21.15 -15.04
C MET A 392 27.48 -21.13 -16.59
N GLU A 393 28.23 -21.99 -17.29
CA GLU A 393 28.14 -22.19 -18.73
C GLU A 393 26.74 -22.71 -19.13
N LYS A 394 26.12 -23.52 -18.27
CA LYS A 394 24.74 -24.02 -18.44
C LYS A 394 23.66 -23.06 -17.92
N GLY A 395 24.02 -21.82 -17.55
CA GLY A 395 23.09 -20.75 -17.23
C GLY A 395 22.76 -20.59 -15.75
N SER A 396 23.37 -21.35 -14.81
CA SER A 396 23.13 -21.15 -13.39
C SER A 396 23.74 -19.82 -12.91
N VAL A 397 22.88 -18.90 -12.51
CA VAL A 397 23.29 -17.62 -11.90
C VAL A 397 23.74 -17.80 -10.45
N ALA A 398 23.23 -18.82 -9.76
CA ALA A 398 23.66 -19.16 -8.41
C ALA A 398 25.12 -19.61 -8.38
N ALA A 399 25.58 -20.34 -9.41
CA ALA A 399 26.97 -20.75 -9.54
C ALA A 399 27.93 -19.55 -9.59
N ALA A 400 27.53 -18.45 -10.21
CA ALA A 400 28.34 -17.23 -10.27
C ALA A 400 28.57 -16.64 -8.87
N TYR A 401 27.58 -16.68 -7.99
CA TYR A 401 27.73 -16.24 -6.59
C TYR A 401 28.76 -17.08 -5.81
N TYR A 402 28.62 -18.41 -5.86
CA TYR A 402 29.56 -19.30 -5.14
C TYR A 402 30.98 -19.20 -5.72
N LEU A 403 31.09 -19.13 -7.05
CA LEU A 403 32.39 -18.99 -7.72
C LEU A 403 33.02 -17.63 -7.41
N SER A 404 32.23 -16.55 -7.26
CA SER A 404 32.76 -15.25 -6.85
C SER A 404 33.42 -15.32 -5.48
N SER A 405 32.81 -16.03 -4.54
CA SER A 405 33.38 -16.24 -3.20
C SER A 405 34.71 -17.03 -3.27
N MET A 406 34.79 -18.04 -4.12
CA MET A 406 36.02 -18.81 -4.30
C MET A 406 37.16 -17.99 -4.91
N TYR A 407 36.86 -17.09 -5.89
CA TYR A 407 37.85 -16.15 -6.40
C TYR A 407 38.28 -15.10 -5.37
N GLU A 408 37.37 -14.68 -4.49
CA GLU A 408 37.65 -13.69 -3.44
C GLU A 408 38.55 -14.27 -2.34
N THR A 409 38.34 -15.53 -1.95
CA THR A 409 39.12 -16.21 -0.90
C THR A 409 40.32 -16.98 -1.40
N GLY A 410 40.41 -17.28 -2.70
CA GLY A 410 41.42 -18.17 -3.27
C GLY A 410 41.14 -19.66 -3.00
N GLU A 411 40.00 -20.01 -2.40
CA GLU A 411 39.68 -21.38 -2.03
C GLU A 411 39.50 -22.28 -3.29
N GLY A 412 40.29 -23.33 -3.39
CA GLY A 412 40.30 -24.22 -4.57
C GLY A 412 40.94 -23.62 -5.80
N MET A 413 41.47 -22.41 -5.72
CA MET A 413 42.18 -21.67 -6.77
C MET A 413 43.69 -21.65 -6.54
N LYS A 414 44.48 -21.26 -7.55
CA LYS A 414 45.92 -21.01 -7.38
C LYS A 414 46.21 -19.66 -6.72
N THR A 415 45.39 -18.65 -7.02
CA THR A 415 45.52 -17.26 -6.55
C THR A 415 44.17 -16.62 -6.35
N VAL A 416 44.13 -15.64 -5.44
CA VAL A 416 42.99 -14.73 -5.28
C VAL A 416 42.86 -13.83 -6.51
N ASN A 417 41.63 -13.60 -6.96
CA ASN A 417 41.34 -12.67 -8.05
C ASN A 417 40.09 -11.85 -7.75
N LYS A 418 40.30 -10.71 -7.10
CA LYS A 418 39.21 -9.81 -6.67
C LYS A 418 38.42 -9.22 -7.83
N GLU A 419 39.06 -8.92 -8.95
CA GLU A 419 38.36 -8.38 -10.12
C GLU A 419 37.37 -9.40 -10.70
N GLN A 420 37.81 -10.64 -10.87
CA GLN A 420 36.92 -11.71 -11.35
C GLN A 420 35.84 -12.02 -10.34
N ALA A 421 36.15 -11.98 -9.03
CA ALA A 421 35.17 -12.13 -7.98
C ALA A 421 34.04 -11.08 -8.06
N LEU A 422 34.43 -9.80 -8.23
CA LEU A 422 33.47 -8.69 -8.36
C LEU A 422 32.61 -8.83 -9.63
N LYS A 423 33.24 -9.19 -10.77
CA LYS A 423 32.52 -9.42 -12.03
C LYS A 423 31.43 -10.49 -11.88
N LEU A 424 31.75 -11.60 -11.23
CA LEU A 424 30.82 -12.70 -10.97
C LEU A 424 29.76 -12.33 -9.95
N LEU A 425 30.13 -11.58 -8.92
CA LEU A 425 29.17 -11.07 -7.92
C LEU A 425 28.12 -10.16 -8.58
N LYS A 426 28.56 -9.23 -9.46
CA LYS A 426 27.65 -8.38 -10.25
C LYS A 426 26.73 -9.23 -11.14
N LYS A 427 27.27 -10.27 -11.80
CA LYS A 427 26.46 -11.19 -12.62
C LYS A 427 25.38 -11.90 -11.77
N ALA A 428 25.73 -12.39 -10.58
CA ALA A 428 24.80 -13.05 -9.69
C ALA A 428 23.72 -12.09 -9.13
N ALA A 429 24.11 -10.88 -8.73
CA ALA A 429 23.19 -9.85 -8.23
C ALA A 429 22.18 -9.44 -9.31
N ASN A 430 22.64 -9.19 -10.53
CA ASN A 430 21.78 -8.89 -11.69
C ASN A 430 20.88 -10.07 -12.07
N GLY A 431 21.32 -11.30 -11.81
CA GLY A 431 20.53 -12.52 -11.99
C GLY A 431 19.51 -12.78 -10.87
N GLY A 432 19.36 -11.86 -9.92
CA GLY A 432 18.34 -11.93 -8.86
C GLY A 432 18.74 -12.72 -7.62
N ILE A 433 20.02 -13.08 -7.44
CA ILE A 433 20.47 -13.78 -6.24
C ILE A 433 20.53 -12.81 -5.05
N ALA A 434 19.61 -12.96 -4.10
CA ALA A 434 19.46 -12.03 -2.99
C ALA A 434 20.75 -11.87 -2.14
N TYR A 435 21.47 -12.96 -1.86
CA TYR A 435 22.74 -12.90 -1.15
C TYR A 435 23.84 -12.17 -1.94
N ALA A 436 23.80 -12.23 -3.27
CA ALA A 436 24.72 -11.47 -4.11
C ALA A 436 24.36 -9.98 -4.12
N GLN A 437 23.07 -9.65 -4.13
CA GLN A 437 22.59 -8.27 -4.02
C GLN A 437 23.01 -7.66 -2.69
N ASP A 438 22.79 -8.38 -1.59
CA ASP A 438 23.17 -7.97 -0.25
C ASP A 438 24.69 -7.71 -0.15
N LYS A 439 25.52 -8.68 -0.56
CA LYS A 439 26.97 -8.57 -0.53
C LYS A 439 27.53 -7.47 -1.47
N LEU A 440 26.95 -7.31 -2.66
CA LEU A 440 27.33 -6.24 -3.57
C LEU A 440 26.92 -4.86 -3.02
N GLY A 441 25.76 -4.79 -2.35
CA GLY A 441 25.32 -3.61 -1.61
C GLY A 441 26.32 -3.20 -0.54
N ASP A 442 26.83 -4.16 0.25
CA ASP A 442 27.87 -3.91 1.26
C ASP A 442 29.16 -3.36 0.63
N LYS A 443 29.59 -3.89 -0.53
CA LYS A 443 30.76 -3.38 -1.24
C LYS A 443 30.56 -1.92 -1.70
N TYR A 444 29.41 -1.57 -2.26
CA TYR A 444 29.10 -0.18 -2.62
C TYR A 444 28.96 0.73 -1.37
N PHE A 445 28.41 0.23 -0.29
CA PHE A 445 28.26 0.98 0.96
C PHE A 445 29.62 1.30 1.60
N ALA A 446 30.52 0.32 1.63
CA ALA A 446 31.87 0.48 2.19
C ALA A 446 32.85 1.18 1.24
N GLY A 447 32.64 1.11 -0.08
CA GLY A 447 33.61 1.50 -1.10
C GLY A 447 34.72 0.46 -1.26
N GLU A 448 34.41 -0.84 -1.07
CA GLU A 448 35.36 -1.93 -1.17
C GLU A 448 35.33 -2.54 -2.59
N ASP A 449 36.44 -2.58 -3.26
CA ASP A 449 36.61 -3.05 -4.65
C ASP A 449 35.77 -2.25 -5.70
N VAL A 450 34.96 -1.28 -5.27
CA VAL A 450 34.14 -0.36 -6.09
C VAL A 450 34.15 1.03 -5.46
N ALA A 451 33.90 2.08 -6.25
CA ALA A 451 33.67 3.40 -5.69
C ALA A 451 32.43 3.39 -4.78
N ARG A 452 32.52 4.09 -3.66
CA ARG A 452 31.39 4.18 -2.70
C ARG A 452 30.19 4.83 -3.35
N ASP A 453 29.05 4.15 -3.29
CA ASP A 453 27.75 4.63 -3.79
C ASP A 453 26.61 4.14 -2.90
N TYR A 454 26.15 5.01 -2.00
CA TYR A 454 25.06 4.71 -1.07
C TYR A 454 23.71 4.53 -1.79
N THR A 455 23.51 5.16 -2.95
CA THR A 455 22.27 5.03 -3.73
C THR A 455 22.18 3.65 -4.38
N GLU A 456 23.27 3.18 -5.00
CA GLU A 456 23.30 1.85 -5.58
C GLU A 456 23.30 0.76 -4.50
N ALA A 457 23.98 0.98 -3.36
CA ALA A 457 23.90 0.09 -2.20
C ALA A 457 22.46 -0.07 -1.71
N ALA A 458 21.75 1.03 -1.50
CA ALA A 458 20.35 1.01 -1.03
C ALA A 458 19.42 0.32 -2.02
N LYS A 459 19.59 0.52 -3.32
CA LYS A 459 18.83 -0.16 -4.38
C LYS A 459 19.01 -1.68 -4.32
N LEU A 460 20.26 -2.14 -4.14
CA LEU A 460 20.59 -3.56 -4.01
C LEU A 460 19.99 -4.17 -2.74
N TYR A 461 20.07 -3.47 -1.60
CA TYR A 461 19.45 -3.90 -0.35
C TYR A 461 17.92 -4.01 -0.47
N LEU A 462 17.26 -3.07 -1.18
CA LEU A 462 15.83 -3.15 -1.45
C LEU A 462 15.45 -4.35 -2.32
N GLN A 463 16.30 -4.74 -3.26
CA GLN A 463 16.09 -5.93 -4.07
C GLN A 463 16.19 -7.21 -3.23
N ALA A 464 17.17 -7.29 -2.31
CA ALA A 464 17.33 -8.41 -1.40
C ALA A 464 16.18 -8.47 -0.36
N GLU A 465 15.75 -7.31 0.15
CA GLU A 465 14.60 -7.18 1.07
C GLU A 465 13.30 -7.65 0.43
N ALA A 466 13.07 -7.30 -0.84
CA ALA A 466 11.87 -7.74 -1.58
C ALA A 466 11.75 -9.27 -1.68
N GLN A 467 12.87 -9.99 -1.52
CA GLN A 467 12.94 -11.44 -1.45
C GLN A 467 12.94 -11.97 -0.01
N ASN A 468 12.73 -11.13 1.01
CA ASN A 468 12.84 -11.43 2.44
C ASN A 468 14.20 -12.05 2.84
N ARG A 469 15.29 -11.64 2.18
CA ARG A 469 16.65 -12.19 2.35
C ARG A 469 17.71 -11.15 2.71
N LEU A 470 17.28 -9.96 3.15
CA LEU A 470 18.21 -8.94 3.63
C LEU A 470 18.90 -9.41 4.91
N THR A 471 20.22 -9.26 5.02
CA THR A 471 20.91 -9.54 6.28
C THR A 471 20.65 -8.44 7.31
N SER A 472 20.89 -8.75 8.59
CA SER A 472 20.74 -7.74 9.66
C SER A 472 21.76 -6.60 9.52
N SER A 473 22.95 -6.85 8.93
CA SER A 473 23.93 -5.82 8.60
C SER A 473 23.44 -4.90 7.51
N ALA A 474 22.98 -5.48 6.40
CA ALA A 474 22.44 -4.71 5.27
C ALA A 474 21.18 -3.94 5.64
N ALA A 475 20.33 -4.46 6.55
CA ALA A 475 19.19 -3.71 7.09
C ALA A 475 19.63 -2.45 7.84
N LYS A 476 20.71 -2.53 8.64
CA LYS A 476 21.30 -1.36 9.31
C LYS A 476 21.87 -0.35 8.32
N ASN A 477 22.55 -0.83 7.28
CA ASN A 477 23.11 0.00 6.22
C ASN A 477 22.00 0.69 5.42
N LEU A 478 20.90 0.01 5.15
CA LEU A 478 19.73 0.59 4.49
C LEU A 478 19.06 1.66 5.35
N ILE A 479 18.94 1.45 6.67
CA ILE A 479 18.47 2.47 7.63
C ILE A 479 19.35 3.71 7.54
N TYR A 480 20.68 3.55 7.57
CA TYR A 480 21.62 4.67 7.41
C TYR A 480 21.37 5.46 6.12
N CYS A 481 21.14 4.75 5.00
CA CYS A 481 20.83 5.39 3.72
C CYS A 481 19.55 6.25 3.80
N TYR A 482 18.52 5.77 4.49
CA TYR A 482 17.28 6.52 4.69
C TYR A 482 17.46 7.74 5.60
N GLU A 483 18.19 7.59 6.71
CA GLU A 483 18.44 8.70 7.67
C GLU A 483 19.26 9.83 7.04
N ARG A 484 20.14 9.53 6.11
CA ARG A 484 20.98 10.51 5.41
C ARG A 484 20.36 11.08 4.14
N GLY A 485 19.14 10.64 3.78
CA GLY A 485 18.40 11.18 2.63
C GLY A 485 19.02 10.83 1.27
N PHE A 486 19.82 9.78 1.18
CA PHE A 486 20.24 9.24 -0.12
C PHE A 486 18.99 8.79 -0.88
N LYS A 487 18.81 9.29 -2.12
CA LYS A 487 17.58 9.21 -2.93
C LYS A 487 17.07 7.77 -3.16
N VAL A 488 16.54 7.16 -2.11
CA VAL A 488 15.97 5.81 -2.15
C VAL A 488 14.45 5.85 -2.18
N LEU A 489 13.86 6.90 -1.61
CA LEU A 489 12.42 7.17 -1.63
C LEU A 489 12.17 8.67 -1.83
N PRO A 490 11.12 9.05 -2.56
CA PRO A 490 10.78 10.45 -2.82
C PRO A 490 10.17 11.19 -1.61
N ASP A 491 9.91 10.50 -0.46
CA ASP A 491 9.14 11.06 0.65
C ASP A 491 9.74 10.70 2.02
N LEU A 492 10.15 11.72 2.78
CA LEU A 492 10.74 11.61 4.12
C LEU A 492 9.78 11.00 5.16
N ALA A 493 8.47 11.20 5.02
CA ALA A 493 7.47 10.63 5.92
C ALA A 493 7.41 9.11 5.81
N ASN A 494 7.52 8.59 4.59
CA ASN A 494 7.62 7.16 4.32
C ASN A 494 8.94 6.56 4.82
N ALA A 495 10.04 7.33 4.82
CA ALA A 495 11.34 6.86 5.33
C ALA A 495 11.28 6.52 6.82
N LYS A 496 10.66 7.37 7.66
CA LYS A 496 10.52 7.10 9.10
C LYS A 496 9.74 5.82 9.39
N GLN A 497 8.61 5.61 8.71
CA GLN A 497 7.83 4.38 8.85
C GLN A 497 8.64 3.15 8.41
N ARG A 498 9.40 3.28 7.33
CA ARG A 498 10.24 2.21 6.78
C ARG A 498 11.37 1.82 7.73
N ILE A 499 12.01 2.79 8.36
CA ILE A 499 13.04 2.57 9.38
C ILE A 499 12.49 1.73 10.54
N GLU A 500 11.28 2.02 11.04
CA GLU A 500 10.67 1.25 12.11
C GLU A 500 10.36 -0.21 11.71
N VAL A 501 10.01 -0.45 10.45
CA VAL A 501 9.85 -1.80 9.91
C VAL A 501 11.19 -2.53 9.84
N LEU A 502 12.24 -1.86 9.33
CA LEU A 502 13.58 -2.45 9.18
C LEU A 502 14.25 -2.76 10.53
N LYS A 503 14.02 -1.96 11.56
CA LYS A 503 14.52 -2.24 12.94
C LYS A 503 14.02 -3.59 13.48
N LYS A 504 12.85 -4.04 13.03
CA LYS A 504 12.22 -5.30 13.44
C LYS A 504 12.40 -6.41 12.41
N TYR A 505 13.10 -6.13 11.32
CA TYR A 505 13.27 -7.08 10.22
C TYR A 505 14.08 -8.31 10.65
N LYS A 506 13.59 -9.49 10.26
CA LYS A 506 14.29 -10.77 10.39
C LYS A 506 14.28 -11.48 9.04
N PRO A 507 15.41 -12.04 8.58
CA PRO A 507 15.44 -12.86 7.37
C PRO A 507 14.47 -14.04 7.46
N SER A 508 13.87 -14.40 6.34
CA SER A 508 12.94 -15.52 6.27
C SER A 508 13.67 -16.88 6.39
N ASN A 509 13.08 -17.80 7.14
CA ASN A 509 13.48 -19.21 7.21
C ASN A 509 12.57 -20.11 6.33
N SER A 510 11.79 -19.52 5.43
CA SER A 510 10.77 -20.20 4.64
C SER A 510 11.26 -21.44 3.90
N LEU A 511 12.51 -21.44 3.42
CA LEU A 511 13.10 -22.62 2.77
C LEU A 511 13.23 -23.79 3.76
N ILE A 512 13.75 -23.55 4.94
CA ILE A 512 13.91 -24.60 5.97
C ILE A 512 12.55 -25.14 6.40
N ASP A 513 11.55 -24.23 6.54
CA ASP A 513 10.18 -24.62 6.89
C ASP A 513 9.55 -25.47 5.78
N LEU A 514 9.73 -25.09 4.51
CA LEU A 514 9.30 -25.89 3.36
C LEU A 514 9.98 -27.29 3.35
N LEU A 515 11.30 -27.35 3.54
CA LEU A 515 12.02 -28.62 3.53
C LEU A 515 11.60 -29.54 4.68
N LYS A 516 11.25 -29.01 5.85
CA LYS A 516 10.68 -29.77 6.96
C LYS A 516 9.30 -30.31 6.63
N SER A 517 8.44 -29.54 5.98
CA SER A 517 7.10 -29.99 5.61
C SER A 517 7.07 -31.13 4.57
N LEU A 518 8.21 -31.42 3.91
CA LEU A 518 8.35 -32.57 3.04
C LEU A 518 8.54 -33.91 3.81
N GLU A 519 8.51 -33.89 5.13
CA GLU A 519 8.60 -35.08 6.00
C GLU A 519 7.23 -35.68 6.31
N GLU A 520 6.19 -34.87 6.22
CA GLU A 520 4.79 -35.25 6.41
C GLU A 520 4.14 -35.74 5.09
#